data_d84aec34f5099fa14b0490b3552cf00f
#
_entry.id   d84aec34f5099fa14b0490b3552cf00f
#
_cell.length_a   1.000
_cell.length_b   1.000
_cell.length_c   1.000
_cell.angle_alpha   90.00
_cell.angle_beta   90.00
_cell.angle_gamma   90.00
#
_symmetry.space_group_name_H-M   'P 1'
#
loop_
_entity.id
_entity.type
_entity.pdbx_description
1 polymer ?
#
loop_
_entity_poly.entity_id
_entity_poly.type
_entity_poly.pdbx_seq_one_letter_code
_entity_poly.pdbx_strand_id
1 'polypeptide(L)'
;MEPKQKQYPAVDVTGDRSKVRCCKEEYCIGTWNVRSMNQGKLELVKQEMARVNVDILGISELKWTGLGEFNSDDHYIYYWGQESLRRNGVAITVKKRVQNAVLGCNLENDRMISVHFQGKPFNITVIQVYAPTSNAKEAEVEQFYEDLPDLLELTPKKMSFSLYGIQN
;
A
#
# COMPACT_ATOMS: atom_id res chain seq x y z
N MET A 1 1.80 -28.34 -20.26
CA MET A 1 0.52 -27.66 -19.93
C MET A 1 0.88 -26.45 -19.06
N GLU A 2 0.87 -25.27 -19.62
CA GLU A 2 1.12 -24.06 -18.84
C GLU A 2 -0.05 -23.82 -17.89
N PRO A 3 0.20 -23.50 -16.61
CA PRO A 3 -0.88 -23.18 -15.68
C PRO A 3 -1.55 -21.89 -16.15
N LYS A 4 -2.86 -21.94 -16.39
CA LYS A 4 -3.67 -20.77 -16.70
C LYS A 4 -3.49 -19.72 -15.61
N GLN A 5 -2.86 -18.61 -15.94
CA GLN A 5 -2.82 -17.41 -15.12
C GLN A 5 -4.27 -16.99 -14.83
N LYS A 6 -4.71 -17.13 -13.60
CA LYS A 6 -5.96 -16.51 -13.16
C LYS A 6 -5.72 -15.01 -13.14
N GLN A 7 -6.26 -14.33 -14.12
CA GLN A 7 -6.32 -12.89 -14.17
C GLN A 7 -7.32 -12.42 -13.10
N TYR A 8 -6.83 -11.81 -12.05
CA TYR A 8 -7.70 -11.13 -11.08
C TYR A 8 -8.08 -9.76 -11.65
N PRO A 9 -9.33 -9.30 -11.45
CA PRO A 9 -9.76 -8.03 -12.01
C PRO A 9 -8.91 -6.87 -11.47
N ALA A 10 -8.52 -5.98 -12.37
CA ALA A 10 -7.88 -4.73 -12.01
C ALA A 10 -8.80 -3.92 -11.09
N VAL A 11 -8.24 -3.41 -10.00
CA VAL A 11 -8.98 -2.61 -9.04
C VAL A 11 -9.20 -1.23 -9.61
N ASP A 12 -10.45 -0.79 -9.65
CA ASP A 12 -10.80 0.56 -10.04
C ASP A 12 -10.35 1.56 -8.95
N VAL A 13 -9.75 2.66 -9.39
CA VAL A 13 -8.89 3.53 -8.59
C VAL A 13 -9.66 4.54 -7.70
N THR A 14 -10.95 4.48 -7.69
CA THR A 14 -11.82 5.40 -6.93
C THR A 14 -12.43 4.73 -5.71
N GLY A 15 -11.61 4.48 -4.68
CA GLY A 15 -12.11 4.06 -3.37
C GLY A 15 -12.71 2.66 -3.31
N ASP A 16 -12.35 1.80 -4.22
CA ASP A 16 -12.92 0.46 -4.31
C ASP A 16 -12.16 -0.58 -3.47
N ARG A 17 -12.92 -1.56 -2.97
CA ARG A 17 -12.45 -2.66 -2.13
C ARG A 17 -12.25 -3.90 -2.97
N SER A 18 -11.05 -4.44 -2.97
CA SER A 18 -10.78 -5.74 -3.58
C SER A 18 -10.67 -6.83 -2.53
N LYS A 19 -11.32 -7.95 -2.79
CA LYS A 19 -11.19 -9.16 -1.97
C LYS A 19 -10.16 -10.09 -2.61
N VAL A 20 -9.12 -10.41 -1.83
CA VAL A 20 -8.10 -11.37 -2.22
C VAL A 20 -8.18 -12.57 -1.30
N ARG A 21 -8.28 -13.76 -1.88
CA ARG A 21 -8.21 -15.01 -1.13
C ARG A 21 -6.77 -15.46 -0.99
N CYS A 22 -6.32 -15.54 0.24
CA CYS A 22 -5.06 -16.15 0.60
C CYS A 22 -5.34 -17.36 1.50
N CYS A 23 -5.23 -18.55 0.98
CA CYS A 23 -5.62 -19.80 1.64
C CYS A 23 -7.13 -19.93 1.80
N LYS A 24 -7.59 -20.14 3.04
CA LYS A 24 -9.00 -20.19 3.41
C LYS A 24 -9.55 -18.84 3.89
N GLU A 25 -8.69 -17.83 3.98
CA GLU A 25 -9.06 -16.50 4.48
C GLU A 25 -9.16 -15.49 3.34
N GLU A 26 -10.18 -14.67 3.40
CA GLU A 26 -10.34 -13.53 2.51
C GLU A 26 -9.79 -12.29 3.18
N TYR A 27 -8.89 -11.57 2.50
CA TYR A 27 -8.43 -10.26 2.92
C TYR A 27 -9.07 -9.18 2.06
N CYS A 28 -9.59 -8.15 2.70
CA CYS A 28 -10.09 -6.96 2.03
C CYS A 28 -8.99 -5.91 1.99
N ILE A 29 -8.61 -5.52 0.78
CA ILE A 29 -7.54 -4.54 0.53
C ILE A 29 -8.17 -3.27 -0.02
N GLY A 30 -7.75 -2.12 0.49
CA GLY A 30 -8.21 -0.82 0.03
C GLY A 30 -7.07 0.18 -0.15
N THR A 31 -7.35 1.30 -0.78
CA THR A 31 -6.46 2.45 -0.87
C THR A 31 -7.22 3.74 -0.56
N TRP A 32 -6.53 4.68 0.07
CA TRP A 32 -7.11 5.97 0.44
C TRP A 32 -6.08 7.10 0.38
N ASN A 33 -6.43 8.16 -0.33
CA ASN A 33 -5.69 9.40 -0.25
C ASN A 33 -6.24 10.23 0.93
N VAL A 34 -5.46 10.34 1.97
CA VAL A 34 -5.91 10.97 3.22
C VAL A 34 -5.74 12.49 3.23
N ARG A 35 -5.06 13.06 2.25
CA ARG A 35 -4.76 14.50 2.16
C ARG A 35 -4.14 15.07 3.43
N SER A 36 -3.22 14.37 4.01
CA SER A 36 -2.55 14.62 5.29
C SER A 36 -3.09 13.79 6.45
N MET A 37 -2.17 13.12 7.13
CA MET A 37 -2.43 12.35 8.35
C MET A 37 -2.08 13.20 9.58
N ASN A 38 -2.82 14.28 9.77
CA ASN A 38 -2.66 15.16 10.93
C ASN A 38 -3.07 14.45 12.24
N GLN A 39 -2.74 15.06 13.37
CA GLN A 39 -3.04 14.53 14.69
C GLN A 39 -4.52 14.12 14.83
N GLY A 40 -4.75 12.90 15.31
CA GLY A 40 -6.10 12.32 15.47
C GLY A 40 -6.67 11.63 14.21
N LYS A 41 -6.14 11.88 13.03
CA LYS A 41 -6.67 11.30 11.80
C LYS A 41 -6.36 9.81 11.65
N LEU A 42 -5.28 9.33 12.26
CA LEU A 42 -4.96 7.90 12.30
C LEU A 42 -6.08 7.09 12.98
N GLU A 43 -6.63 7.61 14.07
CA GLU A 43 -7.77 6.98 14.75
C GLU A 43 -9.00 6.91 13.85
N LEU A 44 -9.28 7.99 13.11
CA LEU A 44 -10.36 8.00 12.14
C LEU A 44 -10.15 6.97 11.03
N VAL A 45 -8.93 6.85 10.50
CA VAL A 45 -8.59 5.84 9.48
C VAL A 45 -8.80 4.43 10.02
N LYS A 46 -8.36 4.14 11.26
CA LYS A 46 -8.58 2.84 11.90
C LYS A 46 -10.08 2.53 12.09
N GLN A 47 -10.85 3.52 12.51
CA GLN A 47 -12.32 3.38 12.65
C GLN A 47 -12.99 3.11 11.30
N GLU A 48 -12.59 3.81 10.24
CA GLU A 48 -13.11 3.59 8.90
C GLU A 48 -12.71 2.21 8.35
N MET A 49 -11.48 1.75 8.58
CA MET A 49 -11.07 0.38 8.22
C MET A 49 -11.96 -0.67 8.90
N ALA A 50 -12.30 -0.46 10.17
CA ALA A 50 -13.20 -1.35 10.90
C ALA A 50 -14.62 -1.28 10.33
N ARG A 51 -15.15 -0.07 10.09
CA ARG A 51 -16.50 0.14 9.57
C ARG A 51 -16.72 -0.50 8.20
N VAL A 52 -15.74 -0.39 7.32
CA VAL A 52 -15.82 -0.95 5.94
C VAL A 52 -15.16 -2.32 5.81
N ASN A 53 -14.70 -2.89 6.92
CA ASN A 53 -14.07 -4.20 6.98
C ASN A 53 -12.86 -4.37 6.04
N VAL A 54 -11.99 -3.36 5.98
CA VAL A 54 -10.71 -3.42 5.25
C VAL A 54 -9.64 -3.94 6.19
N ASP A 55 -8.82 -4.87 5.71
CA ASP A 55 -7.76 -5.52 6.48
C ASP A 55 -6.39 -4.93 6.21
N ILE A 56 -6.16 -4.52 4.97
CA ILE A 56 -4.93 -3.93 4.48
C ILE A 56 -5.28 -2.65 3.74
N LEU A 57 -4.79 -1.51 4.21
CA LEU A 57 -5.08 -0.21 3.61
C LEU A 57 -3.78 0.47 3.16
N GLY A 58 -3.66 0.70 1.86
CA GLY A 58 -2.66 1.60 1.29
C GLY A 58 -3.08 3.06 1.49
N ILE A 59 -2.16 3.89 1.93
CA ILE A 59 -2.42 5.31 2.21
C ILE A 59 -1.46 6.16 1.40
N SER A 60 -1.96 7.20 0.79
CA SER A 60 -1.18 8.24 0.10
C SER A 60 -1.45 9.63 0.67
N GLU A 61 -0.54 10.55 0.40
CA GLU A 61 -0.49 11.90 0.99
C GLU A 61 -0.46 11.91 2.52
N LEU A 62 0.35 11.03 3.07
CA LEU A 62 0.53 10.89 4.52
C LEU A 62 1.00 12.19 5.18
N LYS A 63 1.93 12.90 4.52
CA LYS A 63 2.57 14.15 4.99
C LYS A 63 3.27 14.04 6.34
N TRP A 64 3.70 12.86 6.70
CA TRP A 64 4.61 12.64 7.81
C TRP A 64 6.06 12.85 7.40
N THR A 65 6.93 12.97 8.39
CA THR A 65 8.38 12.95 8.22
C THR A 65 8.96 11.63 8.71
N GLY A 66 10.09 11.23 8.11
CA GLY A 66 10.77 9.99 8.47
C GLY A 66 10.13 8.74 7.88
N LEU A 67 10.71 7.62 8.19
CA LEU A 67 10.27 6.30 7.76
C LEU A 67 10.36 5.31 8.91
N GLY A 68 9.55 4.25 8.84
CA GLY A 68 9.57 3.22 9.86
C GLY A 68 8.30 2.38 9.91
N GLU A 69 8.15 1.73 11.04
CA GLU A 69 7.01 0.89 11.35
C GLU A 69 6.65 0.96 12.82
N PHE A 70 5.39 0.86 13.15
CA PHE A 70 4.93 0.86 14.54
C PHE A 70 3.56 0.20 14.72
N ASN A 71 3.29 -0.22 15.96
CA ASN A 71 1.96 -0.67 16.38
C ASN A 71 1.09 0.51 16.81
N SER A 72 -0.17 0.45 16.44
CA SER A 72 -1.21 1.34 16.94
C SER A 72 -2.48 0.51 17.23
N ASP A 73 -2.69 0.14 18.45
CA ASP A 73 -3.77 -0.75 18.92
C ASP A 73 -3.84 -2.06 18.12
N ASP A 74 -4.92 -2.27 17.37
CA ASP A 74 -5.14 -3.46 16.55
C ASP A 74 -4.62 -3.35 15.12
N HIS A 75 -3.73 -2.38 14.88
CA HIS A 75 -3.16 -2.13 13.57
C HIS A 75 -1.64 -2.02 13.63
N TYR A 76 -0.99 -2.37 12.52
CA TYR A 76 0.43 -2.19 12.30
C TYR A 76 0.64 -1.30 11.07
N ILE A 77 1.50 -0.29 11.18
CA ILE A 77 1.69 0.72 10.16
C ILE A 77 3.15 0.69 9.67
N TYR A 78 3.32 0.54 8.35
CA TYR A 78 4.57 0.72 7.62
C TYR A 78 4.47 2.03 6.88
N TYR A 79 5.45 2.92 7.00
CA TYR A 79 5.36 4.23 6.37
C TYR A 79 6.69 4.80 5.91
N TRP A 80 6.62 5.65 4.89
CA TRP A 80 7.69 6.52 4.45
C TRP A 80 7.15 7.91 4.17
N GLY A 81 7.61 8.89 4.94
CA GLY A 81 7.39 10.31 4.72
C GLY A 81 8.64 11.00 4.20
N GLN A 82 8.54 12.26 3.81
CA GLN A 82 9.70 13.05 3.42
C GLN A 82 10.53 13.46 4.63
N GLU A 83 11.86 13.62 4.44
CA GLU A 83 12.75 14.03 5.53
C GLU A 83 12.47 15.43 6.04
N SER A 84 12.16 16.38 5.15
CA SER A 84 12.04 17.80 5.53
C SER A 84 10.74 18.48 5.05
N LEU A 85 10.15 18.01 3.96
CA LEU A 85 8.97 18.62 3.36
C LEU A 85 7.76 17.69 3.57
N ARG A 86 6.78 18.13 4.32
CA ARG A 86 5.54 17.37 4.55
C ARG A 86 4.62 17.41 3.31
N ARG A 87 5.07 16.88 2.18
CA ARG A 87 4.31 16.92 0.92
C ARG A 87 3.72 15.58 0.53
N ASN A 88 4.56 14.58 0.44
CA ASN A 88 4.19 13.23 -0.01
C ASN A 88 3.97 12.30 1.19
N GLY A 89 4.33 11.09 1.03
CA GLY A 89 4.29 10.07 2.05
C GLY A 89 3.26 9.01 1.73
N VAL A 90 3.68 7.77 1.91
CA VAL A 90 2.88 6.58 1.71
C VAL A 90 2.94 5.69 2.93
N ALA A 91 1.87 4.95 3.18
CA ALA A 91 1.82 3.96 4.24
C ALA A 91 1.02 2.74 3.81
N ILE A 92 1.26 1.62 4.47
CA ILE A 92 0.40 0.46 4.45
C ILE A 92 0.03 0.14 5.89
N THR A 93 -1.25 0.18 6.18
CA THR A 93 -1.80 -0.16 7.49
C THR A 93 -2.42 -1.55 7.42
N VAL A 94 -2.04 -2.42 8.34
CA VAL A 94 -2.44 -3.82 8.39
C VAL A 94 -3.14 -4.11 9.70
N LYS A 95 -4.33 -4.73 9.66
CA LYS A 95 -4.98 -5.24 10.87
C LYS A 95 -4.14 -6.32 11.53
N LYS A 96 -4.13 -6.36 12.85
CA LYS A 96 -3.36 -7.31 13.66
C LYS A 96 -3.59 -8.77 13.26
N ARG A 97 -4.82 -9.14 12.88
CA ARG A 97 -5.13 -10.50 12.42
C ARG A 97 -4.34 -10.93 11.18
N VAL A 98 -3.93 -9.96 10.35
CA VAL A 98 -3.18 -10.19 9.10
C VAL A 98 -1.68 -10.01 9.31
N GLN A 99 -1.26 -9.33 10.36
CA GLN A 99 0.14 -9.02 10.65
C GLN A 99 1.02 -10.27 10.74
N ASN A 100 0.50 -11.35 11.28
CA ASN A 100 1.24 -12.62 11.39
C ASN A 100 1.59 -13.23 10.02
N ALA A 101 0.90 -12.84 8.96
CA ALA A 101 1.19 -13.25 7.59
C ALA A 101 2.26 -12.38 6.91
N VAL A 102 2.67 -11.27 7.51
CA VAL A 102 3.68 -10.38 6.94
C VAL A 102 5.03 -11.09 6.95
N LEU A 103 5.64 -11.21 5.78
CA LEU A 103 6.98 -11.76 5.58
C LEU A 103 8.06 -10.69 5.57
N GLY A 104 7.70 -9.48 5.20
CA GLY A 104 8.60 -8.34 5.13
C GLY A 104 7.97 -7.14 4.46
N CYS A 105 8.67 -6.04 4.50
CA CYS A 105 8.31 -4.82 3.80
C CYS A 105 9.51 -4.25 3.05
N ASN A 106 9.23 -3.50 2.00
CA ASN A 106 10.22 -2.71 1.28
C ASN A 106 9.77 -1.24 1.28
N LEU A 107 10.53 -0.43 1.97
CA LEU A 107 10.34 1.01 2.03
C LEU A 107 11.23 1.63 0.96
N GLU A 108 10.69 1.87 -0.24
CA GLU A 108 11.47 2.33 -1.38
C GLU A 108 11.72 3.85 -1.32
N ASN A 109 10.65 4.62 -1.22
CA ASN A 109 10.71 6.07 -1.10
C ASN A 109 9.38 6.66 -0.60
N ASP A 110 9.25 7.98 -0.56
CA ASP A 110 8.06 8.70 -0.10
C ASP A 110 6.82 8.57 -1.01
N ARG A 111 6.95 7.84 -2.12
CA ARG A 111 5.87 7.56 -3.07
C ARG A 111 5.56 6.08 -3.25
N MET A 112 6.42 5.20 -2.76
CA MET A 112 6.32 3.75 -3.03
C MET A 112 6.76 2.92 -1.85
N ILE A 113 5.88 2.03 -1.40
CA ILE A 113 6.20 0.99 -0.43
C ILE A 113 5.51 -0.32 -0.80
N SER A 114 6.08 -1.44 -0.37
CA SER A 114 5.47 -2.74 -0.51
C SER A 114 5.53 -3.55 0.78
N VAL A 115 4.52 -4.39 0.98
CA VAL A 115 4.46 -5.36 2.07
C VAL A 115 4.15 -6.73 1.49
N HIS A 116 4.94 -7.72 1.90
CA HIS A 116 4.82 -9.10 1.44
C HIS A 116 4.10 -9.93 2.49
N PHE A 117 3.13 -10.70 2.05
CA PHE A 117 2.32 -11.56 2.89
C PHE A 117 2.46 -13.01 2.48
N GLN A 118 2.54 -13.89 3.47
CA GLN A 118 2.49 -15.32 3.26
C GLN A 118 1.08 -15.73 2.83
N GLY A 119 0.99 -16.52 1.78
CA GLY A 119 -0.24 -17.09 1.27
C GLY A 119 -0.08 -18.52 0.79
N LYS A 120 -1.21 -19.16 0.50
CA LYS A 120 -1.25 -20.51 -0.12
C LYS A 120 -2.29 -20.50 -1.24
N PRO A 121 -1.96 -20.92 -2.44
CA PRO A 121 -0.68 -21.52 -2.87
C PRO A 121 0.44 -20.50 -3.13
N PHE A 122 0.17 -19.19 -3.11
CA PHE A 122 1.15 -18.16 -3.45
C PHE A 122 1.16 -17.03 -2.43
N ASN A 123 2.33 -16.45 -2.21
CA ASN A 123 2.49 -15.23 -1.42
C ASN A 123 1.89 -14.04 -2.18
N ILE A 124 1.46 -13.03 -1.43
CA ILE A 124 0.88 -11.80 -1.96
C ILE A 124 1.81 -10.64 -1.65
N THR A 125 1.99 -9.75 -2.61
CA THR A 125 2.65 -8.47 -2.39
C THR A 125 1.65 -7.34 -2.61
N VAL A 126 1.49 -6.50 -1.61
CA VAL A 126 0.71 -5.27 -1.70
C VAL A 126 1.67 -4.11 -1.89
N ILE A 127 1.49 -3.37 -2.97
CA ILE A 127 2.32 -2.20 -3.31
C ILE A 127 1.43 -0.98 -3.27
N GLN A 128 1.77 -0.02 -2.43
CA GLN A 128 1.14 1.31 -2.43
C GLN A 128 2.01 2.27 -3.21
N VAL A 129 1.43 2.90 -4.21
CA VAL A 129 2.09 3.87 -5.08
C VAL A 129 1.31 5.18 -5.08
N TYR A 130 2.02 6.28 -4.93
CA TYR A 130 1.50 7.64 -5.06
C TYR A 130 2.14 8.33 -6.27
N ALA A 131 1.46 8.29 -7.42
CA ALA A 131 1.97 8.87 -8.64
C ALA A 131 2.09 10.40 -8.57
N PRO A 132 3.07 11.01 -9.25
CA PRO A 132 3.14 12.47 -9.37
C PRO A 132 1.88 13.04 -10.02
N THR A 133 1.45 14.20 -9.54
CA THR A 133 0.31 14.93 -10.11
C THR A 133 0.70 15.61 -11.43
N SER A 134 -0.30 16.08 -12.18
CA SER A 134 -0.09 16.82 -13.44
C SER A 134 0.78 18.08 -13.30
N ASN A 135 0.87 18.62 -12.09
CA ASN A 135 1.68 19.81 -11.79
C ASN A 135 3.07 19.46 -11.22
N ALA A 136 3.44 18.17 -11.18
CA ALA A 136 4.75 17.77 -10.70
C ALA A 136 5.84 18.22 -11.69
N LYS A 137 7.04 18.45 -11.17
CA LYS A 137 8.20 18.74 -12.00
C LYS A 137 8.57 17.52 -12.84
N GLU A 138 9.05 17.76 -14.06
CA GLU A 138 9.46 16.69 -14.98
C GLU A 138 10.46 15.72 -14.33
N ALA A 139 11.44 16.23 -13.59
CA ALA A 139 12.40 15.41 -12.85
C ALA A 139 11.75 14.49 -11.79
N GLU A 140 10.67 14.91 -11.14
CA GLU A 140 9.93 14.07 -10.20
C GLU A 140 9.18 12.94 -10.92
N VAL A 141 8.66 13.23 -12.10
CA VAL A 141 7.97 12.26 -12.95
C VAL A 141 8.97 11.23 -13.49
N GLU A 142 10.12 11.69 -14.00
CA GLU A 142 11.18 10.80 -14.47
C GLU A 142 11.66 9.86 -13.35
N GLN A 143 11.98 10.41 -12.18
CA GLN A 143 12.43 9.62 -11.05
C GLN A 143 11.40 8.57 -10.63
N PHE A 144 10.12 8.93 -10.62
CA PHE A 144 9.05 7.99 -10.31
C PHE A 144 9.03 6.79 -11.27
N TYR A 145 9.18 7.02 -12.56
CA TYR A 145 9.19 5.95 -13.56
C TYR A 145 10.51 5.18 -13.61
N GLU A 146 11.58 5.72 -13.08
CA GLU A 146 12.85 4.99 -12.87
C GLU A 146 12.76 4.06 -11.66
N ASP A 147 12.16 4.52 -10.56
CA ASP A 147 12.06 3.76 -9.31
C ASP A 147 11.03 2.62 -9.37
N LEU A 148 9.95 2.80 -10.13
CA LEU A 148 8.85 1.83 -10.19
C LEU A 148 9.26 0.44 -10.69
N PRO A 149 10.06 0.27 -11.75
CA PRO A 149 10.54 -1.03 -12.19
C PRO A 149 11.38 -1.73 -11.13
N ASP A 150 12.23 -1.00 -10.41
CA ASP A 150 13.08 -1.56 -9.36
C ASP A 150 12.23 -2.17 -8.23
N LEU A 151 11.18 -1.47 -7.81
CA LEU A 151 10.24 -1.98 -6.82
C LEU A 151 9.50 -3.23 -7.33
N LEU A 152 9.11 -3.24 -8.60
CA LEU A 152 8.42 -4.39 -9.21
C LEU A 152 9.34 -5.60 -9.38
N GLU A 153 10.64 -5.39 -9.63
CA GLU A 153 11.63 -6.48 -9.72
C GLU A 153 11.87 -7.15 -8.36
N LEU A 154 11.81 -6.40 -7.26
CA LEU A 154 11.91 -6.93 -5.90
C LEU A 154 10.67 -7.76 -5.51
N THR A 155 9.62 -7.71 -6.31
CA THR A 155 8.39 -8.43 -6.04
C THR A 155 8.50 -9.85 -6.61
N PRO A 156 8.29 -10.92 -5.81
CA PRO A 156 8.33 -12.29 -6.29
C PRO A 156 7.36 -12.51 -7.43
N LYS A 157 7.82 -13.11 -8.54
CA LYS A 157 7.08 -13.28 -9.80
C LYS A 157 5.77 -14.08 -9.72
N LYS A 158 5.38 -14.57 -8.55
CA LYS A 158 4.26 -15.51 -8.40
C LYS A 158 2.95 -14.94 -7.91
N MET A 159 2.83 -13.68 -7.57
CA MET A 159 1.56 -12.92 -7.44
C MET A 159 1.83 -11.55 -6.83
N SER A 160 1.57 -10.53 -7.61
CA SER A 160 1.65 -9.14 -7.15
C SER A 160 0.28 -8.52 -7.24
N PHE A 161 -0.15 -7.90 -6.17
CA PHE A 161 -1.31 -7.04 -6.16
C PHE A 161 -0.82 -5.61 -6.01
N SER A 162 -1.08 -4.76 -6.99
CA SER A 162 -0.65 -3.36 -6.94
C SER A 162 -1.87 -2.48 -6.70
N LEU A 163 -1.81 -1.69 -5.64
CA LEU A 163 -2.78 -0.63 -5.38
C LEU A 163 -2.18 0.69 -5.82
N TYR A 164 -2.84 1.36 -6.73
CA TYR A 164 -2.44 2.68 -7.20
C TYR A 164 -3.35 3.74 -6.59
N GLY A 165 -2.79 4.63 -5.79
CA GLY A 165 -3.45 5.88 -5.46
C GLY A 165 -3.14 6.93 -6.53
N ILE A 166 -4.04 7.13 -7.49
CA ILE A 166 -3.94 8.23 -8.45
C ILE A 166 -4.74 9.41 -7.89
N GLN A 167 -4.15 10.58 -7.92
CA GLN A 167 -4.92 11.82 -7.75
C GLN A 167 -5.36 12.38 -9.09
N ASN A 168 -6.61 12.73 -9.15
CA ASN A 168 -7.13 13.72 -10.09
C ASN A 168 -6.91 15.12 -9.54
#